data_347e56d3c696b8367d621d4ecd10971b
#
_entry.id   347e56d3c696b8367d621d4ecd10971b
#
_cell.length_a   1.000
_cell.length_b   1.000
_cell.length_c   1.000
_cell.angle_alpha   90.00
_cell.angle_beta   90.00
_cell.angle_gamma   90.00
#
_symmetry.space_group_name_H-M   'P 1'
#
loop_
_entity.id
_entity.type
_entity.pdbx_description
1 polymer ?
#
loop_
_entity_poly.entity_id
_entity_poly.type
_entity_poly.pdbx_seq_one_letter_code
_entity_poly.pdbx_strand_id
1 'polypeptide(L)'
;MTRPPTDAIHLPAGSLEQLGTALSRLSLDQHGYVTAEDYERLTGEELDEFSTVGRGLIADLAAQYKCKIDCPPIERRVYFFKSK
;
A
#
# COMPACT_ATOMS: atom_id res chain seq x y z
N MET A 1 1.92 16.39 -13.75
CA MET A 1 2.91 15.36 -13.48
C MET A 1 2.90 15.02 -12.00
N THR A 2 2.67 13.77 -11.71
CA THR A 2 2.66 13.33 -10.34
C THR A 2 3.96 12.63 -10.02
N ARG A 3 4.52 12.93 -8.90
CA ARG A 3 5.66 12.20 -8.39
C ARG A 3 5.31 11.72 -6.99
N PRO A 4 5.98 10.67 -6.53
CA PRO A 4 5.70 10.15 -5.20
C PRO A 4 5.89 11.25 -4.16
N PRO A 5 5.02 11.30 -3.17
CA PRO A 5 5.19 12.27 -2.09
C PRO A 5 6.47 11.96 -1.32
N THR A 6 7.21 13.01 -1.01
CA THR A 6 8.45 12.85 -0.28
C THR A 6 8.22 12.55 1.20
N ASP A 7 7.00 12.74 1.66
CA ASP A 7 6.63 12.55 3.05
C ASP A 7 5.79 11.31 3.30
N ALA A 8 5.81 10.36 2.38
CA ALA A 8 5.11 9.11 2.58
C ALA A 8 5.65 8.37 3.80
N ILE A 9 4.75 7.79 4.57
CA ILE A 9 5.09 7.13 5.83
C ILE A 9 5.22 5.63 5.58
N HIS A 10 6.28 5.02 6.11
CA HIS A 10 6.42 3.57 6.04
C HIS A 10 5.40 2.95 6.99
N LEU A 11 4.44 2.24 6.44
CA LEU A 11 3.38 1.65 7.23
C LEU A 11 3.86 0.35 7.90
N PRO A 12 3.41 0.08 9.12
CA PRO A 12 3.73 -1.19 9.75
C PRO A 12 3.05 -2.32 8.98
N ALA A 13 3.80 -3.33 8.65
CA ALA A 13 3.35 -4.43 7.82
C ALA A 13 3.79 -5.78 8.35
N GLY A 14 3.77 -5.94 9.65
CA GLY A 14 4.08 -7.22 10.27
C GLY A 14 2.96 -8.23 10.07
N SER A 15 1.73 -7.76 9.85
CA SER A 15 0.60 -8.62 9.56
C SER A 15 -0.44 -7.80 8.78
N LEU A 16 -1.40 -8.48 8.18
CA LEU A 16 -2.48 -7.79 7.49
C LEU A 16 -3.31 -6.95 8.45
N GLU A 17 -3.51 -7.45 9.65
CA GLU A 17 -4.25 -6.72 10.68
C GLU A 17 -3.53 -5.42 11.04
N GLN A 18 -2.22 -5.51 11.21
CA GLN A 18 -1.42 -4.34 11.54
C GLN A 18 -1.46 -3.30 10.42
N LEU A 19 -1.35 -3.75 9.19
CA LEU A 19 -1.45 -2.86 8.04
C LEU A 19 -2.82 -2.21 7.96
N GLY A 20 -3.87 -2.99 8.18
CA GLY A 20 -5.24 -2.47 8.18
C GLY A 20 -5.43 -1.37 9.20
N THR A 21 -4.91 -1.58 10.42
CA THR A 21 -4.99 -0.56 11.45
C THR A 21 -4.27 0.72 11.00
N ALA A 22 -3.11 0.58 10.39
CA ALA A 22 -2.37 1.73 9.89
C ALA A 22 -3.14 2.47 8.80
N LEU A 23 -3.77 1.72 7.90
CA LEU A 23 -4.58 2.33 6.84
C LEU A 23 -5.77 3.09 7.41
N SER A 24 -6.37 2.57 8.46
CA SER A 24 -7.51 3.24 9.08
C SER A 24 -7.11 4.58 9.71
N ARG A 25 -5.85 4.75 10.02
CA ARG A 25 -5.36 5.98 10.65
C ARG A 25 -4.81 7.00 9.66
N LEU A 26 -4.72 6.64 8.39
CA LEU A 26 -4.27 7.60 7.39
C LEU A 26 -5.31 8.69 7.22
N SER A 27 -4.86 9.93 7.15
CA SER A 27 -5.74 11.04 6.83
C SER A 27 -5.78 11.24 5.33
N LEU A 28 -6.73 12.06 4.87
CA LEU A 28 -6.94 12.28 3.45
C LEU A 28 -5.73 12.81 2.71
N ASP A 29 -4.88 13.54 3.40
CA ASP A 29 -3.71 14.13 2.75
C ASP A 29 -2.44 13.35 2.97
N GLN A 30 -2.53 12.20 3.60
CA GLN A 30 -1.36 11.39 3.89
C GLN A 30 -1.21 10.26 2.91
N HIS A 31 0.04 9.92 2.63
CA HIS A 31 0.38 8.75 1.85
C HIS A 31 1.21 7.83 2.74
N GLY A 32 0.95 6.54 2.61
CA GLY A 32 1.75 5.53 3.28
C GLY A 32 2.26 4.54 2.25
N TYR A 33 3.27 3.77 2.62
CA TYR A 33 3.79 2.76 1.70
C TYR A 33 4.26 1.53 2.46
N VAL A 34 4.32 0.43 1.72
CA VAL A 34 5.01 -0.78 2.18
C VAL A 34 6.02 -1.16 1.11
N THR A 35 7.09 -1.85 1.51
CA THR A 35 8.13 -2.26 0.57
C THR A 35 7.73 -3.55 -0.12
N ALA A 36 8.49 -3.91 -1.18
CA ALA A 36 8.29 -5.18 -1.84
C ALA A 36 8.45 -6.35 -0.87
N GLU A 37 9.41 -6.25 0.04
CA GLU A 37 9.62 -7.29 1.05
C GLU A 37 8.42 -7.43 1.96
N ASP A 38 7.85 -6.31 2.38
CA ASP A 38 6.64 -6.33 3.20
C ASP A 38 5.49 -6.98 2.46
N TYR A 39 5.33 -6.62 1.18
CA TYR A 39 4.28 -7.19 0.36
C TYR A 39 4.40 -8.70 0.23
N GLU A 40 5.62 -9.17 -0.03
CA GLU A 40 5.88 -10.60 -0.16
C GLU A 40 5.61 -11.34 1.15
N ARG A 41 5.97 -10.73 2.26
CA ARG A 41 5.71 -11.34 3.57
C ARG A 41 4.22 -11.44 3.86
N LEU A 42 3.47 -10.41 3.48
CA LEU A 42 2.04 -10.38 3.78
C LEU A 42 1.22 -11.29 2.86
N THR A 43 1.63 -11.41 1.61
CA THR A 43 0.83 -12.14 0.63
C THR A 43 1.42 -13.48 0.23
N GLY A 44 2.70 -13.70 0.48
CA GLY A 44 3.38 -14.90 0.00
C GLY A 44 3.73 -14.85 -1.47
N GLU A 45 3.53 -13.72 -2.13
CA GLU A 45 3.78 -13.57 -3.56
C GLU A 45 4.75 -12.44 -3.82
N GLU A 46 5.58 -12.59 -4.85
CA GLU A 46 6.46 -11.51 -5.26
C GLU A 46 5.67 -10.32 -5.73
N LEU A 47 6.17 -9.14 -5.43
CA LEU A 47 5.59 -7.92 -5.94
C LEU A 47 5.89 -7.82 -7.43
N ASP A 48 4.85 -7.85 -8.22
CA ASP A 48 4.95 -7.75 -9.66
C ASP A 48 4.37 -6.42 -10.10
N GLU A 49 5.06 -5.74 -11.00
CA GLU A 49 4.62 -4.45 -11.48
C GLU A 49 3.27 -4.50 -12.19
N PHE A 50 2.77 -5.69 -12.50
CA PHE A 50 1.57 -5.77 -13.25
C PHE A 50 0.34 -6.10 -12.51
N SER A 51 0.26 -6.18 -11.28
CA SER A 51 -1.11 -6.33 -11.11
C SER A 51 -1.71 -7.24 -10.15
N THR A 52 -0.91 -7.98 -9.47
CA THR A 52 -1.47 -8.65 -8.32
C THR A 52 -1.76 -7.63 -7.22
N VAL A 53 -1.09 -6.48 -7.30
CA VAL A 53 -1.33 -5.39 -6.35
C VAL A 53 -2.74 -4.82 -6.48
N GLY A 54 -3.28 -4.79 -7.69
CA GLY A 54 -4.64 -4.31 -7.90
C GLY A 54 -5.70 -5.33 -7.57
N ARG A 55 -5.30 -6.56 -7.24
CA ARG A 55 -6.21 -7.65 -6.93
C ARG A 55 -5.68 -8.43 -5.73
N GLY A 56 -6.54 -9.11 -5.03
CA GLY A 56 -6.15 -9.97 -3.93
C GLY A 56 -6.19 -9.28 -2.57
N LEU A 57 -5.44 -9.82 -1.64
CA LEU A 57 -5.55 -9.43 -0.23
C LEU A 57 -5.26 -7.96 0.02
N ILE A 58 -4.22 -7.43 -0.60
CA ILE A 58 -3.83 -6.05 -0.35
C ILE A 58 -4.84 -5.09 -0.95
N ALA A 59 -5.35 -5.40 -2.15
CA ALA A 59 -6.36 -4.56 -2.77
C ALA A 59 -7.65 -4.57 -1.96
N ASP A 60 -8.05 -5.73 -1.49
CA ASP A 60 -9.26 -5.85 -0.66
C ASP A 60 -9.09 -5.08 0.64
N LEU A 61 -7.94 -5.18 1.26
CA LEU A 61 -7.67 -4.48 2.49
C LEU A 61 -7.71 -2.97 2.29
N ALA A 62 -7.09 -2.49 1.22
CA ALA A 62 -7.10 -1.06 0.92
C ALA A 62 -8.53 -0.56 0.68
N ALA A 63 -9.31 -1.31 -0.08
CA ALA A 63 -10.69 -0.94 -0.36
C ALA A 63 -11.53 -0.88 0.92
N GLN A 64 -11.25 -1.79 1.83
CA GLN A 64 -11.96 -1.84 3.11
C GLN A 64 -11.80 -0.56 3.91
N TYR A 65 -10.66 0.10 3.77
CA TYR A 65 -10.37 1.35 4.46
C TYR A 65 -10.43 2.56 3.53
N LYS A 66 -11.04 2.39 2.36
CA LYS A 66 -11.24 3.48 1.38
C LYS A 66 -9.93 4.07 0.90
N CYS A 67 -8.92 3.23 0.79
CA CYS A 67 -7.61 3.63 0.28
C CYS A 67 -7.44 3.17 -1.15
N LYS A 68 -6.71 3.96 -1.91
CA LYS A 68 -6.28 3.58 -3.25
C LYS A 68 -4.85 3.10 -3.20
N ILE A 69 -4.48 2.33 -4.20
CA ILE A 69 -3.14 1.76 -4.30
C ILE A 69 -2.45 2.33 -5.53
N ASP A 70 -1.19 2.65 -5.37
CA ASP A 70 -0.34 3.02 -6.49
C ASP A 70 0.97 2.26 -6.35
N CYS A 71 1.39 1.60 -7.43
CA CYS A 71 2.60 0.80 -7.42
C CYS A 71 3.51 1.20 -8.58
N PRO A 72 4.32 2.24 -8.39
CA PRO A 72 5.23 2.69 -9.45
C PRO A 72 6.23 1.59 -9.79
N PRO A 73 6.41 1.28 -11.08
CA PRO A 73 7.21 0.12 -11.47
C PRO A 73 8.69 0.20 -11.05
N ILE A 74 9.22 1.39 -10.90
CA ILE A 74 10.65 1.52 -10.60
C ILE A 74 10.95 1.42 -9.10
N GLU A 75 10.01 1.77 -8.26
CA GLU A 75 10.30 1.94 -6.84
C GLU A 75 10.15 0.69 -6.00
N ARG A 76 9.51 -0.33 -6.52
CA ARG A 76 9.25 -1.58 -5.79
C ARG A 76 8.63 -1.31 -4.42
N ARG A 77 7.61 -0.47 -4.42
CA ARG A 77 6.83 -0.14 -3.23
C ARG A 77 5.36 -0.09 -3.60
N VAL A 78 4.53 -0.32 -2.62
CA VAL A 78 3.08 -0.16 -2.78
C VAL A 78 2.68 1.04 -1.96
N TYR A 79 2.17 2.08 -2.62
CA TYR A 79 1.70 3.28 -1.94
C TYR A 79 0.21 3.21 -1.71
N PHE A 80 -0.20 3.71 -0.57
CA PHE A 80 -1.61 3.79 -0.20
C PHE A 80 -1.96 5.25 0.08
N PHE A 81 -3.13 5.66 -0.36
CA PHE A 81 -3.59 7.00 -0.05
C PHE A 81 -5.12 6.98 0.00
N LYS A 82 -5.67 7.86 0.82
CA LYS A 82 -7.12 7.99 0.92
C LYS A 82 -7.60 9.06 -0.01
N SER A 83 -8.73 8.80 -0.66
CA SER A 83 -9.39 9.81 -1.45
C SER A 83 -10.83 9.92 -0.96
N LYS A 84 -11.42 11.04 -1.25
CA LYS A 84 -12.82 11.23 -0.91
C LYS A 84 -13.72 10.28 -1.64
#